data_17bb13223ab886b9de8c7177e36e00a6
#
_entry.id   17bb13223ab886b9de8c7177e36e00a6
#
_cell.length_a   1.000
_cell.length_b   1.000
_cell.length_c   1.000
_cell.angle_alpha   90.00
_cell.angle_beta   90.00
_cell.angle_gamma   90.00
#
_symmetry.space_group_name_H-M   'P 1'
#
loop_
_entity.id
_entity.type
_entity.pdbx_description
1 polymer ?
#
loop_
_entity_poly.entity_id
_entity_poly.type
_entity_poly.pdbx_seq_one_letter_code
_entity_poly.pdbx_strand_id
1 'polypeptide(L)'
;MEKKDLLANYAASKQNMCITNDTISDGLFQEYGVNRGLRDVNGKGVLTGLTRISKIVSFKDENGKQVPCDGELWYRGYNVKTLIKSIGPNEFGFEKAAYLLLFGELPDQAQLDEFCVVLGNSRTLPTNFSRDVIMKAPSKDIMNSMTRSILTPAAYDPYTTDSSIENNIRQCMQLIANFPMIAVYGYHAYNHYENDSSMYIHRPDPKLSTAENFLRMLRPNKQYTQLEAQVLDVALMLHMEHGGGNNSTFTTRVVTSAGTDTYSAIAAAMSSLKGPKHGGANIKVMQMMNDIRENVHDWSDRDEVKSYLGKMLDGQVFDKKGLIYGMGHAVYSLSDPRERVFRSYVEHLAEAKGRQKDMNLYNMIEEVAPELIAEKRHIFKGVSPNVDFYSGFVYEMLGIPSELYTPLFAIARIAGWSAHRLEELVGCNKIIRPAYKSVMEELE
;
A
#
# COMPACT_ATOMS: atom_id res chain seq x y z
N MET A 1 -30.48 8.47 31.54
CA MET A 1 -29.31 7.84 30.94
C MET A 1 -29.49 7.86 29.41
N GLU A 2 -28.66 8.57 28.69
CA GLU A 2 -28.76 8.67 27.22
C GLU A 2 -28.52 7.30 26.59
N LYS A 3 -29.20 7.01 25.46
CA LYS A 3 -29.03 5.71 24.74
C LYS A 3 -27.56 5.37 24.41
N LYS A 4 -26.71 6.38 24.25
CA LYS A 4 -25.27 6.24 23.95
C LYS A 4 -24.50 5.66 25.15
N ASP A 5 -24.87 6.09 26.38
CA ASP A 5 -24.25 5.61 27.62
C ASP A 5 -24.65 4.18 27.95
N LEU A 6 -25.85 3.75 27.59
CA LEU A 6 -26.32 2.39 27.85
C LEU A 6 -25.51 1.35 27.07
N LEU A 7 -25.27 1.59 25.78
CA LEU A 7 -24.48 0.68 24.93
C LEU A 7 -23.02 0.62 25.38
N ALA A 8 -22.41 1.78 25.68
CA ALA A 8 -21.04 1.86 26.14
C ALA A 8 -20.83 1.11 27.46
N ASN A 9 -21.74 1.30 28.44
CA ASN A 9 -21.70 0.62 29.73
C ASN A 9 -21.91 -0.89 29.59
N TYR A 10 -22.84 -1.33 28.72
CA TYR A 10 -23.04 -2.75 28.45
C TYR A 10 -21.79 -3.37 27.80
N ALA A 11 -21.21 -2.73 26.78
CA ALA A 11 -19.99 -3.20 26.14
C ALA A 11 -18.82 -3.33 27.13
N ALA A 12 -18.62 -2.30 27.98
CA ALA A 12 -17.60 -2.35 29.03
C ALA A 12 -17.83 -3.50 30.03
N SER A 13 -19.10 -3.77 30.39
CA SER A 13 -19.45 -4.87 31.32
C SER A 13 -19.18 -6.26 30.72
N LYS A 14 -19.12 -6.40 29.38
CA LYS A 14 -18.90 -7.66 28.67
C LYS A 14 -17.47 -7.88 28.18
N GLN A 15 -16.64 -6.85 28.25
CA GLN A 15 -15.27 -6.89 27.72
C GLN A 15 -14.45 -8.07 28.24
N ASN A 16 -14.43 -8.27 29.58
CA ASN A 16 -13.64 -9.36 30.18
C ASN A 16 -14.18 -10.74 29.80
N MET A 17 -15.50 -10.88 29.67
CA MET A 17 -16.12 -12.13 29.22
C MET A 17 -15.67 -12.50 27.80
N CYS A 18 -15.68 -11.53 26.87
CA CYS A 18 -15.16 -11.75 25.50
C CYS A 18 -13.68 -12.11 25.53
N ILE A 19 -12.84 -11.36 26.27
CA ILE A 19 -11.39 -11.63 26.35
C ILE A 19 -11.14 -13.05 26.85
N THR A 20 -11.83 -13.48 27.91
CA THR A 20 -11.63 -14.81 28.52
C THR A 20 -12.07 -15.93 27.56
N ASN A 21 -13.26 -15.80 26.95
CA ASN A 21 -13.84 -16.86 26.14
C ASN A 21 -13.23 -16.96 24.72
N ASP A 22 -12.72 -15.83 24.18
CA ASP A 22 -12.17 -15.79 22.82
C ASP A 22 -10.64 -15.96 22.77
N THR A 23 -9.98 -16.09 23.94
CA THR A 23 -8.54 -16.28 24.00
C THR A 23 -8.16 -17.71 23.63
N ILE A 24 -7.47 -17.87 22.50
CA ILE A 24 -6.86 -19.14 22.07
C ILE A 24 -5.38 -19.12 22.47
N SER A 25 -4.96 -20.08 23.30
CA SER A 25 -3.57 -20.15 23.77
C SER A 25 -2.60 -20.49 22.63
N ASP A 26 -1.39 -19.93 22.68
CA ASP A 26 -0.35 -20.21 21.68
C ASP A 26 0.04 -21.70 21.61
N GLY A 27 -0.09 -22.44 22.73
CA GLY A 27 0.18 -23.87 22.78
C GLY A 27 -0.73 -24.70 21.88
N LEU A 28 -2.00 -24.30 21.72
CA LEU A 28 -2.95 -25.02 20.86
C LEU A 28 -2.55 -24.96 19.38
N PHE A 29 -1.95 -23.84 18.91
CA PHE A 29 -1.45 -23.76 17.53
C PHE A 29 -0.33 -24.77 17.28
N GLN A 30 0.54 -24.99 18.26
CA GLN A 30 1.61 -25.99 18.18
C GLN A 30 1.06 -27.41 18.26
N GLU A 31 0.17 -27.67 19.20
CA GLU A 31 -0.48 -28.96 19.42
C GLU A 31 -1.20 -29.48 18.17
N TYR A 32 -1.98 -28.62 17.52
CA TYR A 32 -2.73 -28.99 16.32
C TYR A 32 -1.98 -28.74 15.00
N GLY A 33 -0.70 -28.29 15.04
CA GLY A 33 0.09 -28.02 13.85
C GLY A 33 -0.49 -26.90 12.97
N VAL A 34 -1.16 -25.91 13.56
CA VAL A 34 -1.82 -24.81 12.85
C VAL A 34 -0.88 -23.64 12.70
N ASN A 35 -0.68 -23.17 11.47
CA ASN A 35 0.14 -22.03 11.16
C ASN A 35 -0.57 -20.70 11.48
N ARG A 36 -0.06 -19.96 12.46
CA ARG A 36 -0.63 -18.68 12.87
C ARG A 36 -0.44 -17.64 11.77
N GLY A 37 -1.54 -17.02 11.33
CA GLY A 37 -1.50 -16.04 10.22
C GLY A 37 -1.02 -16.63 8.90
N LEU A 38 -1.25 -17.93 8.65
CA LEU A 38 -0.80 -18.69 7.48
C LEU A 38 0.74 -18.69 7.32
N ARG A 39 1.48 -18.61 8.45
CA ARG A 39 2.95 -18.71 8.48
C ARG A 39 3.40 -19.74 9.49
N ASP A 40 4.43 -20.50 9.13
CA ASP A 40 5.08 -21.42 10.06
C ASP A 40 5.92 -20.67 11.12
N VAL A 41 6.50 -21.42 12.04
CA VAL A 41 7.34 -20.88 13.14
C VAL A 41 8.61 -20.13 12.63
N ASN A 42 9.03 -20.40 11.39
CA ASN A 42 10.15 -19.74 10.74
C ASN A 42 9.72 -18.54 9.90
N GLY A 43 8.41 -18.20 9.88
CA GLY A 43 7.83 -17.13 9.10
C GLY A 43 7.59 -17.46 7.63
N LYS A 44 7.75 -18.73 7.19
CA LYS A 44 7.45 -19.16 5.83
C LYS A 44 5.95 -19.22 5.61
N GLY A 45 5.45 -18.57 4.56
CA GLY A 45 4.03 -18.57 4.21
C GLY A 45 3.55 -19.95 3.70
N VAL A 46 2.31 -20.30 4.04
CA VAL A 46 1.62 -21.45 3.43
C VAL A 46 1.36 -21.13 1.95
N LEU A 47 1.67 -22.10 1.09
CA LEU A 47 1.39 -21.99 -0.34
C LEU A 47 -0.11 -22.21 -0.57
N THR A 48 -0.85 -21.14 -0.88
CA THR A 48 -2.31 -21.14 -0.99
C THR A 48 -2.84 -20.99 -2.42
N GLY A 49 -1.98 -20.61 -3.38
CA GLY A 49 -2.41 -20.40 -4.76
C GLY A 49 -1.26 -20.18 -5.72
N LEU A 50 -1.62 -20.07 -6.99
CA LEU A 50 -0.71 -19.80 -8.10
C LEU A 50 -1.04 -18.44 -8.71
N THR A 51 -0.04 -17.76 -9.27
CA THR A 51 -0.22 -16.51 -10.00
C THR A 51 0.79 -16.34 -11.11
N ARG A 52 0.37 -15.70 -12.20
CA ARG A 52 1.23 -15.24 -13.31
C ARG A 52 1.45 -13.73 -13.26
N ILE A 53 0.87 -13.02 -12.27
CA ILE A 53 0.92 -11.55 -12.20
C ILE A 53 2.29 -11.07 -11.77
N SER A 54 2.84 -11.68 -10.72
CA SER A 54 4.13 -11.26 -10.17
C SER A 54 4.91 -12.42 -9.56
N LYS A 55 6.23 -12.21 -9.48
CA LYS A 55 7.15 -13.12 -8.79
C LYS A 55 8.04 -12.32 -7.86
N ILE A 56 8.18 -12.80 -6.64
CA ILE A 56 9.06 -12.23 -5.62
C ILE A 56 10.16 -13.25 -5.35
N VAL A 57 11.42 -12.80 -5.38
CA VAL A 57 12.59 -13.63 -5.05
C VAL A 57 13.29 -12.98 -3.88
N SER A 58 13.55 -13.77 -2.85
CA SER A 58 14.29 -13.36 -1.64
C SER A 58 15.24 -14.46 -1.15
N PHE A 59 15.13 -15.65 -1.76
CA PHE A 59 15.99 -16.81 -1.50
C PHE A 59 16.35 -17.46 -2.82
N LYS A 60 17.55 -18.02 -2.89
CA LYS A 60 18.00 -18.90 -3.98
C LYS A 60 18.35 -20.27 -3.42
N ASP A 61 18.27 -21.29 -4.26
CA ASP A 61 18.73 -22.63 -3.91
C ASP A 61 20.24 -22.73 -4.16
N GLU A 62 20.99 -23.07 -3.12
CA GLU A 62 22.41 -23.40 -3.21
C GLU A 62 22.61 -24.80 -2.63
N ASN A 63 22.80 -25.79 -3.50
CA ASN A 63 23.01 -27.18 -3.12
C ASN A 63 21.87 -27.79 -2.27
N GLY A 64 20.62 -27.49 -2.62
CA GLY A 64 19.43 -27.96 -1.90
C GLY A 64 19.11 -27.20 -0.61
N LYS A 65 19.82 -26.09 -0.35
CA LYS A 65 19.55 -25.20 0.79
C LYS A 65 19.06 -23.83 0.30
N GLN A 66 18.00 -23.33 0.94
CA GLN A 66 17.50 -21.98 0.70
C GLN A 66 18.43 -20.96 1.38
N VAL A 67 19.12 -20.15 0.58
CA VAL A 67 20.03 -19.09 1.05
C VAL A 67 19.41 -17.73 0.71
N PRO A 68 19.38 -16.75 1.65
CA PRO A 68 18.96 -15.41 1.35
C PRO A 68 19.74 -14.81 0.18
N CYS A 69 19.05 -14.10 -0.71
CA CYS A 69 19.67 -13.38 -1.82
C CYS A 69 19.12 -11.95 -1.91
N ASP A 70 19.73 -11.13 -2.75
CA ASP A 70 19.18 -9.82 -3.09
C ASP A 70 17.75 -9.97 -3.60
N GLY A 71 16.87 -9.09 -3.10
CA GLY A 71 15.47 -9.13 -3.47
C GLY A 71 15.23 -8.82 -4.94
N GLU A 72 14.30 -9.56 -5.55
CA GLU A 72 13.80 -9.26 -6.88
C GLU A 72 12.28 -9.22 -6.88
N LEU A 73 11.75 -8.33 -7.70
CA LEU A 73 10.32 -8.22 -7.98
C LEU A 73 10.11 -8.20 -9.49
N TRP A 74 9.20 -9.05 -9.94
CA TRP A 74 8.91 -9.23 -11.36
C TRP A 74 7.42 -9.02 -11.60
N TYR A 75 7.07 -8.21 -12.58
CA TYR A 75 5.72 -7.99 -13.08
C TYR A 75 5.57 -8.70 -14.42
N ARG A 76 4.73 -9.73 -14.50
CA ARG A 76 4.45 -10.49 -15.73
C ARG A 76 5.74 -10.93 -16.47
N GLY A 77 6.79 -11.29 -15.72
CA GLY A 77 8.06 -11.74 -16.30
C GLY A 77 9.11 -10.63 -16.53
N TYR A 78 8.79 -9.37 -16.28
CA TYR A 78 9.72 -8.25 -16.36
C TYR A 78 10.22 -7.84 -14.98
N ASN A 79 11.53 -7.75 -14.80
CA ASN A 79 12.12 -7.28 -13.54
C ASN A 79 11.78 -5.79 -13.35
N VAL A 80 11.24 -5.43 -12.19
CA VAL A 80 10.79 -4.06 -11.90
C VAL A 80 11.90 -3.02 -12.05
N LYS A 81 13.15 -3.37 -11.71
CA LYS A 81 14.33 -2.49 -11.90
C LYS A 81 14.55 -2.16 -13.37
N THR A 82 14.49 -3.17 -14.23
CA THR A 82 14.64 -3.00 -15.67
C THR A 82 13.45 -2.28 -16.28
N LEU A 83 12.25 -2.63 -15.84
CA LEU A 83 11.01 -1.98 -16.30
C LEU A 83 11.05 -0.47 -16.04
N ILE A 84 11.39 -0.05 -14.82
CA ILE A 84 11.45 1.39 -14.47
C ILE A 84 12.56 2.11 -15.25
N LYS A 85 13.73 1.47 -15.39
CA LYS A 85 14.83 2.05 -16.20
C LYS A 85 14.48 2.19 -17.69
N SER A 86 13.55 1.41 -18.19
CA SER A 86 13.09 1.51 -19.59
C SER A 86 12.08 2.61 -19.85
N ILE A 87 11.58 3.28 -18.80
CA ILE A 87 10.63 4.39 -18.95
C ILE A 87 11.39 5.63 -19.39
N GLY A 88 11.02 6.14 -20.54
CA GLY A 88 11.57 7.40 -21.07
C GLY A 88 11.08 8.63 -20.30
N PRO A 89 11.73 9.78 -20.49
CA PRO A 89 11.46 10.99 -19.71
C PRO A 89 10.05 11.58 -19.88
N ASN A 90 9.34 11.19 -20.94
CA ASN A 90 7.96 11.63 -21.22
C ASN A 90 6.98 10.48 -21.35
N GLU A 91 7.36 9.28 -20.92
CA GLU A 91 6.47 8.11 -20.90
C GLU A 91 5.69 8.05 -19.61
N PHE A 92 4.46 7.54 -19.68
CA PHE A 92 3.58 7.30 -18.53
C PHE A 92 3.85 5.91 -17.95
N GLY A 93 4.78 5.85 -17.00
CA GLY A 93 5.27 4.60 -16.44
C GLY A 93 4.19 3.81 -15.70
N PHE A 94 3.35 4.50 -14.92
CA PHE A 94 2.23 3.88 -14.23
C PHE A 94 1.26 3.23 -15.22
N GLU A 95 0.86 3.94 -16.27
CA GLU A 95 -0.06 3.44 -17.29
C GLU A 95 0.53 2.24 -18.02
N LYS A 96 1.81 2.30 -18.41
CA LYS A 96 2.54 1.21 -19.08
C LYS A 96 2.60 -0.05 -18.20
N ALA A 97 2.91 0.11 -16.91
CA ALA A 97 2.96 -1.00 -15.96
C ALA A 97 1.57 -1.53 -15.61
N ALA A 98 0.54 -0.67 -15.55
CA ALA A 98 -0.85 -1.10 -15.37
C ALA A 98 -1.34 -1.94 -16.55
N TYR A 99 -1.05 -1.52 -17.77
CA TYR A 99 -1.34 -2.31 -18.96
C TYR A 99 -0.67 -3.71 -18.88
N LEU A 100 0.63 -3.74 -18.56
CA LEU A 100 1.37 -4.98 -18.40
C LEU A 100 0.72 -5.92 -17.36
N LEU A 101 0.37 -5.41 -16.19
CA LEU A 101 -0.25 -6.22 -15.13
C LEU A 101 -1.62 -6.75 -15.54
N LEU A 102 -2.45 -5.94 -16.19
CA LEU A 102 -3.81 -6.31 -16.59
C LEU A 102 -3.80 -7.33 -17.75
N PHE A 103 -3.01 -7.09 -18.77
CA PHE A 103 -3.08 -7.84 -20.03
C PHE A 103 -1.95 -8.84 -20.26
N GLY A 104 -0.88 -8.76 -19.46
CA GLY A 104 0.19 -9.78 -19.44
C GLY A 104 1.35 -9.52 -20.38
N GLU A 105 1.29 -8.50 -21.22
CA GLU A 105 2.32 -8.14 -22.20
C GLU A 105 2.64 -6.65 -22.12
N LEU A 106 3.88 -6.26 -22.42
CA LEU A 106 4.22 -4.85 -22.55
C LEU A 106 3.52 -4.25 -23.78
N PRO A 107 2.89 -3.09 -23.65
CA PRO A 107 2.29 -2.43 -24.79
C PRO A 107 3.37 -1.93 -25.76
N ASP A 108 3.11 -2.03 -27.06
CA ASP A 108 3.75 -1.17 -28.03
C ASP A 108 3.26 0.29 -27.91
N GLN A 109 3.83 1.21 -28.68
CA GLN A 109 3.47 2.62 -28.54
C GLN A 109 2.00 2.89 -28.89
N ALA A 110 1.45 2.25 -29.92
CA ALA A 110 0.06 2.44 -30.31
C ALA A 110 -0.92 1.92 -29.27
N GLN A 111 -0.62 0.76 -28.70
CA GLN A 111 -1.39 0.16 -27.59
C GLN A 111 -1.33 1.01 -26.32
N LEU A 112 -0.17 1.57 -26.00
CA LEU A 112 -0.03 2.47 -24.84
C LEU A 112 -0.82 3.75 -25.05
N ASP A 113 -0.73 4.35 -26.23
CA ASP A 113 -1.45 5.58 -26.58
C ASP A 113 -2.98 5.35 -26.50
N GLU A 114 -3.47 4.24 -27.05
CA GLU A 114 -4.88 3.86 -26.94
C GLU A 114 -5.30 3.66 -25.47
N PHE A 115 -4.51 2.92 -24.69
CA PHE A 115 -4.80 2.70 -23.28
C PHE A 115 -4.85 4.02 -22.48
N CYS A 116 -3.91 4.92 -22.71
CA CYS A 116 -3.88 6.23 -22.07
C CYS A 116 -5.10 7.09 -22.47
N VAL A 117 -5.52 7.05 -23.73
CA VAL A 117 -6.73 7.74 -24.20
C VAL A 117 -7.99 7.17 -23.51
N VAL A 118 -8.13 5.84 -23.45
CA VAL A 118 -9.25 5.19 -22.79
C VAL A 118 -9.28 5.52 -21.30
N LEU A 119 -8.14 5.37 -20.61
CA LEU A 119 -8.02 5.65 -19.17
C LEU A 119 -8.31 7.14 -18.89
N GLY A 120 -7.72 8.05 -19.68
CA GLY A 120 -7.91 9.49 -19.54
C GLY A 120 -9.38 9.92 -19.66
N ASN A 121 -10.10 9.39 -20.65
CA ASN A 121 -11.51 9.67 -20.86
C ASN A 121 -12.41 8.97 -19.82
N SER A 122 -11.93 7.93 -19.16
CA SER A 122 -12.63 7.25 -18.07
C SER A 122 -12.55 7.97 -16.72
N ARG A 123 -11.76 9.05 -16.61
CA ARG A 123 -11.65 9.88 -15.39
C ARG A 123 -12.91 10.72 -15.19
N THR A 124 -14.02 10.05 -14.94
CA THR A 124 -15.34 10.68 -14.77
C THR A 124 -16.08 10.07 -13.58
N LEU A 125 -16.77 10.91 -12.82
CA LEU A 125 -17.67 10.48 -11.75
C LEU A 125 -19.14 10.76 -12.16
N PRO A 126 -20.11 10.01 -11.66
CA PRO A 126 -21.52 10.28 -11.90
C PRO A 126 -21.91 11.72 -11.56
N THR A 127 -22.95 12.24 -12.19
CA THR A 127 -23.44 13.61 -11.93
C THR A 127 -23.72 13.83 -10.45
N ASN A 128 -23.24 14.94 -9.92
CA ASN A 128 -23.34 15.31 -8.50
C ASN A 128 -22.63 14.38 -7.49
N PHE A 129 -21.89 13.37 -7.95
CA PHE A 129 -21.23 12.40 -7.08
C PHE A 129 -20.32 13.06 -6.02
N SER A 130 -19.51 14.04 -6.43
CA SER A 130 -18.63 14.75 -5.50
C SER A 130 -19.42 15.41 -4.36
N ARG A 131 -20.54 16.05 -4.67
CA ARG A 131 -21.43 16.72 -3.69
C ARG A 131 -22.15 15.71 -2.79
N ASP A 132 -22.78 14.70 -3.41
CA ASP A 132 -23.78 13.85 -2.74
C ASP A 132 -23.12 12.63 -2.04
N VAL A 133 -21.92 12.25 -2.45
CA VAL A 133 -21.19 11.09 -1.89
C VAL A 133 -19.95 11.54 -1.13
N ILE A 134 -19.03 12.25 -1.80
CA ILE A 134 -17.73 12.59 -1.20
C ILE A 134 -17.88 13.66 -0.13
N MET A 135 -18.51 14.78 -0.45
CA MET A 135 -18.68 15.92 0.46
C MET A 135 -19.74 15.69 1.54
N LYS A 136 -20.63 14.73 1.37
CA LYS A 136 -21.75 14.48 2.32
C LYS A 136 -21.27 13.98 3.68
N ALA A 137 -20.16 13.26 3.73
CA ALA A 137 -19.58 12.76 4.97
C ALA A 137 -18.06 12.85 4.91
N PRO A 138 -17.48 14.04 5.05
CA PRO A 138 -16.05 14.25 5.09
C PRO A 138 -15.43 13.50 6.26
N SER A 139 -14.19 13.06 6.11
CA SER A 139 -13.49 12.30 7.15
C SER A 139 -11.98 12.46 6.97
N LYS A 140 -11.27 12.62 8.08
CA LYS A 140 -9.80 12.53 8.12
C LYS A 140 -9.30 11.19 7.60
N ASP A 141 -10.08 10.13 7.79
CA ASP A 141 -9.82 8.81 7.23
C ASP A 141 -10.22 8.77 5.75
N ILE A 142 -9.30 9.24 4.89
CA ILE A 142 -9.52 9.28 3.43
C ILE A 142 -9.73 7.89 2.86
N MET A 143 -9.09 6.85 3.40
CA MET A 143 -9.34 5.46 3.00
C MET A 143 -10.80 5.05 3.23
N ASN A 144 -11.42 5.50 4.31
CA ASN A 144 -12.85 5.28 4.54
C ASN A 144 -13.70 6.03 3.50
N SER A 145 -13.38 7.30 3.22
CA SER A 145 -14.08 8.08 2.19
C SER A 145 -13.97 7.43 0.82
N MET A 146 -12.80 6.92 0.45
CA MET A 146 -12.59 6.18 -0.79
C MET A 146 -13.41 4.89 -0.83
N THR A 147 -13.37 4.07 0.23
CA THR A 147 -14.11 2.80 0.28
C THR A 147 -15.61 2.99 0.10
N ARG A 148 -16.20 3.99 0.76
CA ARG A 148 -17.63 4.35 0.56
C ARG A 148 -17.89 4.81 -0.87
N SER A 149 -16.99 5.62 -1.42
CA SER A 149 -17.09 6.15 -2.79
C SER A 149 -16.93 5.06 -3.85
N ILE A 150 -16.23 3.96 -3.57
CA ILE A 150 -16.07 2.83 -4.48
C ILE A 150 -17.34 1.97 -4.51
N LEU A 151 -18.01 1.78 -3.39
CA LEU A 151 -19.25 0.99 -3.34
C LEU A 151 -20.45 1.69 -4.01
N THR A 152 -20.47 3.02 -3.99
CA THR A 152 -21.59 3.78 -4.54
C THR A 152 -21.77 3.63 -6.05
N PRO A 153 -20.72 3.61 -6.92
CA PRO A 153 -20.86 3.38 -8.35
C PRO A 153 -21.57 2.08 -8.74
N ALA A 154 -21.54 1.06 -7.88
CA ALA A 154 -22.29 -0.18 -8.08
C ALA A 154 -23.79 0.07 -8.29
N ALA A 155 -24.36 1.11 -7.66
CA ALA A 155 -25.76 1.48 -7.83
C ALA A 155 -26.05 2.23 -9.15
N TYR A 156 -25.01 2.76 -9.80
CA TYR A 156 -25.13 3.47 -11.09
C TYR A 156 -24.72 2.61 -12.29
N ASP A 157 -24.05 1.48 -12.03
CA ASP A 157 -23.61 0.55 -13.08
C ASP A 157 -24.68 -0.51 -13.34
N PRO A 158 -25.39 -0.48 -14.49
CA PRO A 158 -26.42 -1.46 -14.79
C PRO A 158 -25.88 -2.88 -14.98
N TYR A 159 -24.56 -3.03 -15.12
CA TYR A 159 -23.87 -4.30 -15.32
C TYR A 159 -23.06 -4.73 -14.07
N THR A 160 -23.43 -4.26 -12.88
CA THR A 160 -22.70 -4.55 -11.61
C THR A 160 -22.48 -6.04 -11.40
N THR A 161 -23.49 -6.87 -11.67
CA THR A 161 -23.48 -8.32 -11.44
C THR A 161 -23.04 -9.15 -12.66
N ASP A 162 -22.73 -8.51 -13.78
CA ASP A 162 -22.21 -9.22 -14.96
C ASP A 162 -20.75 -9.63 -14.70
N SER A 163 -20.55 -10.95 -14.61
CA SER A 163 -19.26 -11.57 -14.32
C SER A 163 -18.38 -11.82 -15.56
N SER A 164 -18.81 -11.38 -16.75
CA SER A 164 -18.00 -11.49 -17.96
C SER A 164 -16.64 -10.80 -17.80
N ILE A 165 -15.62 -11.35 -18.43
CA ILE A 165 -14.26 -10.77 -18.36
C ILE A 165 -14.24 -9.37 -18.97
N GLU A 166 -14.96 -9.16 -20.07
CA GLU A 166 -15.13 -7.86 -20.72
C GLU A 166 -15.65 -6.80 -19.73
N ASN A 167 -16.75 -7.09 -19.04
CA ASN A 167 -17.32 -6.17 -18.07
C ASN A 167 -16.40 -5.93 -16.87
N ASN A 168 -15.72 -6.98 -16.39
CA ASN A 168 -14.76 -6.83 -15.29
C ASN A 168 -13.54 -5.97 -15.69
N ILE A 169 -13.04 -6.08 -16.92
CA ILE A 169 -12.01 -5.18 -17.45
C ILE A 169 -12.52 -3.73 -17.45
N ARG A 170 -13.72 -3.49 -17.96
CA ARG A 170 -14.35 -2.15 -17.97
C ARG A 170 -14.44 -1.56 -16.57
N GLN A 171 -14.93 -2.32 -15.59
CA GLN A 171 -15.07 -1.88 -14.20
C GLN A 171 -13.70 -1.61 -13.56
N CYS A 172 -12.70 -2.48 -13.78
CA CYS A 172 -11.35 -2.29 -13.29
C CYS A 172 -10.70 -1.01 -13.86
N MET A 173 -10.81 -0.79 -15.18
CA MET A 173 -10.33 0.42 -15.86
C MET A 173 -10.98 1.68 -15.30
N GLN A 174 -12.30 1.66 -15.08
CA GLN A 174 -13.03 2.77 -14.49
C GLN A 174 -12.55 3.08 -13.06
N LEU A 175 -12.28 2.06 -12.24
CA LEU A 175 -11.77 2.25 -10.88
C LEU A 175 -10.33 2.78 -10.89
N ILE A 176 -9.44 2.24 -11.73
CA ILE A 176 -8.07 2.75 -11.89
C ILE A 176 -8.09 4.23 -12.27
N ALA A 177 -8.96 4.63 -13.20
CA ALA A 177 -9.11 6.02 -13.64
C ALA A 177 -9.60 6.95 -12.52
N ASN A 178 -10.52 6.47 -11.66
CA ASN A 178 -11.22 7.31 -10.69
C ASN A 178 -10.59 7.37 -9.31
N PHE A 179 -9.70 6.43 -8.95
CA PHE A 179 -9.07 6.39 -7.62
C PHE A 179 -8.37 7.70 -7.25
N PRO A 180 -7.55 8.33 -8.14
CA PRO A 180 -6.92 9.61 -7.84
C PRO A 180 -7.92 10.73 -7.55
N MET A 181 -9.02 10.79 -8.32
CA MET A 181 -10.06 11.80 -8.11
C MET A 181 -10.76 11.62 -6.76
N ILE A 182 -11.16 10.39 -6.45
CA ILE A 182 -11.87 10.06 -5.21
C ILE A 182 -10.99 10.37 -3.98
N ALA A 183 -9.70 10.04 -4.05
CA ALA A 183 -8.74 10.33 -2.98
C ALA A 183 -8.57 11.83 -2.77
N VAL A 184 -8.27 12.57 -3.83
CA VAL A 184 -7.98 14.01 -3.76
C VAL A 184 -9.23 14.80 -3.37
N TYR A 185 -10.38 14.49 -3.94
CA TYR A 185 -11.64 15.17 -3.58
C TYR A 185 -12.07 14.83 -2.15
N GLY A 186 -11.82 13.58 -1.71
CA GLY A 186 -12.03 13.18 -0.32
C GLY A 186 -11.18 13.99 0.66
N TYR A 187 -9.90 14.20 0.32
CA TYR A 187 -9.00 15.05 1.10
C TYR A 187 -9.45 16.51 1.09
N HIS A 188 -9.79 17.09 -0.06
CA HIS A 188 -10.27 18.47 -0.12
C HIS A 188 -11.58 18.69 0.64
N ALA A 189 -12.49 17.71 0.61
CA ALA A 189 -13.72 17.76 1.40
C ALA A 189 -13.41 17.73 2.90
N TYR A 190 -12.54 16.83 3.35
CA TYR A 190 -12.07 16.80 4.74
C TYR A 190 -11.46 18.14 5.15
N ASN A 191 -10.50 18.62 4.34
CA ASN A 191 -9.77 19.85 4.64
C ASN A 191 -10.67 21.10 4.64
N HIS A 192 -11.73 21.10 3.80
CA HIS A 192 -12.71 22.16 3.77
C HIS A 192 -13.58 22.21 5.05
N TYR A 193 -14.12 21.06 5.47
CA TYR A 193 -15.06 21.02 6.59
C TYR A 193 -14.40 20.98 7.97
N GLU A 194 -13.19 20.46 8.08
CA GLU A 194 -12.50 20.29 9.37
C GLU A 194 -11.36 21.30 9.60
N ASN A 195 -10.82 21.91 8.54
CA ASN A 195 -9.68 22.83 8.62
C ASN A 195 -9.94 24.19 7.96
N ASP A 196 -11.20 24.57 7.72
CA ASP A 196 -11.62 25.84 7.14
C ASP A 196 -10.89 26.22 5.82
N SER A 197 -10.45 25.23 5.04
CA SER A 197 -9.76 25.44 3.80
C SER A 197 -10.72 25.52 2.61
N SER A 198 -10.27 26.08 1.49
CA SER A 198 -11.08 26.09 0.27
C SER A 198 -11.28 24.69 -0.29
N MET A 199 -12.50 24.40 -0.76
CA MET A 199 -12.78 23.18 -1.52
C MET A 199 -12.29 23.32 -2.95
N TYR A 200 -11.32 22.51 -3.36
CA TYR A 200 -10.84 22.47 -4.74
C TYR A 200 -11.39 21.24 -5.45
N ILE A 201 -12.07 21.44 -6.60
CA ILE A 201 -12.57 20.40 -7.49
C ILE A 201 -11.94 20.63 -8.86
N HIS A 202 -10.63 20.37 -8.93
CA HIS A 202 -9.91 20.45 -10.21
C HIS A 202 -10.22 19.21 -11.04
N ARG A 203 -10.78 19.42 -12.23
CA ARG A 203 -11.03 18.32 -13.16
C ARG A 203 -9.70 17.76 -13.67
N PRO A 204 -9.55 16.41 -13.76
CA PRO A 204 -8.39 15.83 -14.42
C PRO A 204 -8.32 16.22 -15.88
N ASP A 205 -7.12 16.29 -16.40
CA ASP A 205 -6.86 16.45 -17.83
C ASP A 205 -6.71 15.04 -18.45
N PRO A 206 -7.49 14.67 -19.47
CA PRO A 206 -7.42 13.35 -20.07
C PRO A 206 -6.06 13.06 -20.76
N LYS A 207 -5.28 14.08 -21.05
CA LYS A 207 -3.98 13.95 -21.75
C LYS A 207 -2.80 13.78 -20.80
N LEU A 208 -3.00 13.97 -19.49
CA LEU A 208 -1.95 13.86 -18.49
C LEU A 208 -1.94 12.46 -17.86
N SER A 209 -0.78 12.05 -17.37
CA SER A 209 -0.61 10.81 -16.63
C SER A 209 -1.40 10.80 -15.29
N THR A 210 -1.49 9.67 -14.66
CA THR A 210 -2.08 9.53 -13.32
C THR A 210 -1.31 10.35 -12.27
N ALA A 211 0.02 10.32 -12.31
CA ALA A 211 0.87 11.09 -11.40
C ALA A 211 0.70 12.61 -11.58
N GLU A 212 0.72 13.07 -12.82
CA GLU A 212 0.51 14.49 -13.16
C GLU A 212 -0.88 14.97 -12.73
N ASN A 213 -1.92 14.20 -13.01
CA ASN A 213 -3.28 14.55 -12.61
C ASN A 213 -3.44 14.55 -11.09
N PHE A 214 -2.81 13.63 -10.37
CA PHE A 214 -2.84 13.64 -8.91
C PHE A 214 -2.29 14.96 -8.36
N LEU A 215 -1.07 15.36 -8.78
CA LEU A 215 -0.44 16.61 -8.33
C LEU A 215 -1.26 17.85 -8.75
N ARG A 216 -1.75 17.85 -9.99
CA ARG A 216 -2.59 18.93 -10.55
C ARG A 216 -3.90 19.09 -9.77
N MET A 217 -4.57 18.00 -9.43
CA MET A 217 -5.83 18.04 -8.69
C MET A 217 -5.62 18.42 -7.21
N LEU A 218 -4.52 17.97 -6.60
CA LEU A 218 -4.21 18.22 -5.20
C LEU A 218 -3.85 19.69 -4.95
N ARG A 219 -3.09 20.31 -5.85
CA ARG A 219 -2.51 21.65 -5.64
C ARG A 219 -3.48 22.76 -6.04
N PRO A 220 -3.71 23.76 -5.18
CA PRO A 220 -4.63 24.89 -5.50
C PRO A 220 -4.30 25.60 -6.83
N ASN A 221 -3.01 25.77 -7.12
CA ASN A 221 -2.52 26.42 -8.33
C ASN A 221 -2.36 25.48 -9.54
N LYS A 222 -2.58 24.17 -9.38
CA LYS A 222 -2.42 23.11 -10.40
C LYS A 222 -0.98 22.93 -10.92
N GLN A 223 0.01 23.55 -10.27
CA GLN A 223 1.40 23.55 -10.75
C GLN A 223 2.20 22.38 -10.17
N TYR A 224 3.01 21.78 -10.98
CA TYR A 224 4.01 20.77 -10.62
C TYR A 224 5.20 20.84 -11.60
N THR A 225 6.33 20.28 -11.20
CA THR A 225 7.49 20.14 -12.09
C THR A 225 7.50 18.74 -12.71
N GLN A 226 8.19 18.58 -13.84
CA GLN A 226 8.36 17.28 -14.49
C GLN A 226 9.03 16.27 -13.56
N LEU A 227 10.04 16.71 -12.79
CA LEU A 227 10.70 15.84 -11.80
C LEU A 227 9.72 15.34 -10.73
N GLU A 228 8.85 16.20 -10.21
CA GLU A 228 7.85 15.80 -9.21
C GLU A 228 6.89 14.75 -9.77
N ALA A 229 6.41 14.94 -10.99
CA ALA A 229 5.54 13.99 -11.67
C ALA A 229 6.25 12.66 -11.92
N GLN A 230 7.50 12.67 -12.38
CA GLN A 230 8.29 11.48 -12.62
C GLN A 230 8.57 10.68 -11.33
N VAL A 231 8.94 11.36 -10.25
CA VAL A 231 9.19 10.70 -8.96
C VAL A 231 7.90 10.06 -8.41
N LEU A 232 6.77 10.75 -8.53
CA LEU A 232 5.48 10.18 -8.12
C LEU A 232 5.07 9.00 -9.01
N ASP A 233 5.29 9.08 -10.31
CA ASP A 233 5.00 8.01 -11.26
C ASP A 233 5.78 6.73 -10.92
N VAL A 234 7.08 6.86 -10.65
CA VAL A 234 7.92 5.75 -10.18
C VAL A 234 7.44 5.21 -8.83
N ALA A 235 7.04 6.07 -7.89
CA ALA A 235 6.46 5.64 -6.63
C ALA A 235 5.21 4.78 -6.85
N LEU A 236 4.31 5.20 -7.73
CA LEU A 236 3.12 4.44 -8.10
C LEU A 236 3.48 3.08 -8.71
N MET A 237 4.46 3.02 -9.63
CA MET A 237 4.92 1.76 -10.21
C MET A 237 5.46 0.78 -9.16
N LEU A 238 6.23 1.26 -8.17
CA LEU A 238 6.82 0.43 -7.13
C LEU A 238 5.80 -0.10 -6.11
N HIS A 239 4.66 0.59 -5.95
CA HIS A 239 3.60 0.20 -5.02
C HIS A 239 2.50 -0.65 -5.66
N MET A 240 2.51 -0.78 -6.98
CA MET A 240 1.44 -1.34 -7.80
C MET A 240 1.14 -2.81 -7.49
N GLU A 241 2.16 -3.63 -7.22
CA GLU A 241 2.03 -5.07 -7.02
C GLU A 241 3.13 -5.61 -6.08
N HIS A 242 2.78 -6.60 -5.26
CA HIS A 242 3.72 -7.29 -4.37
C HIS A 242 3.26 -8.71 -3.99
N GLY A 243 2.84 -9.48 -4.97
CA GLY A 243 2.50 -10.90 -4.82
C GLY A 243 1.06 -11.18 -4.37
N GLY A 244 0.58 -12.33 -4.78
CA GLY A 244 -0.79 -12.79 -4.47
C GLY A 244 -1.06 -13.07 -2.99
N GLY A 245 -0.01 -13.27 -2.18
CA GLY A 245 -0.09 -13.46 -0.73
C GLY A 245 -0.07 -12.17 0.08
N ASN A 246 0.05 -11.00 -0.54
CA ASN A 246 -0.13 -9.72 0.12
C ASN A 246 -1.55 -9.62 0.68
N ASN A 247 -1.72 -9.12 1.92
CA ASN A 247 -2.99 -9.21 2.63
C ASN A 247 -4.18 -8.64 1.84
N SER A 248 -4.06 -7.45 1.25
CA SER A 248 -5.13 -6.85 0.46
C SER A 248 -5.35 -7.55 -0.88
N THR A 249 -4.30 -8.05 -1.52
CA THR A 249 -4.38 -8.84 -2.75
C THR A 249 -5.04 -10.19 -2.48
N PHE A 250 -4.66 -10.87 -1.38
CA PHE A 250 -5.29 -12.12 -0.98
C PHE A 250 -6.77 -11.92 -0.63
N THR A 251 -7.12 -10.82 0.05
CA THR A 251 -8.50 -10.44 0.30
C THR A 251 -9.28 -10.26 -1.01
N THR A 252 -8.70 -9.60 -2.02
CA THR A 252 -9.31 -9.47 -3.36
C THR A 252 -9.61 -10.84 -3.95
N ARG A 253 -8.67 -11.78 -3.91
CA ARG A 253 -8.84 -13.14 -4.44
C ARG A 253 -9.92 -13.90 -3.68
N VAL A 254 -9.89 -13.87 -2.35
CA VAL A 254 -10.89 -14.55 -1.48
C VAL A 254 -12.29 -14.08 -1.82
N VAL A 255 -12.51 -12.77 -1.85
CA VAL A 255 -13.83 -12.17 -2.11
C VAL A 255 -14.25 -12.40 -3.57
N THR A 256 -13.33 -12.32 -4.53
CA THR A 256 -13.57 -12.64 -5.94
C THR A 256 -14.00 -14.10 -6.12
N SER A 257 -13.36 -15.04 -5.41
CA SER A 257 -13.67 -16.47 -5.50
C SER A 257 -15.10 -16.83 -5.02
N ALA A 258 -15.70 -15.94 -4.23
CA ALA A 258 -17.10 -16.07 -3.80
C ALA A 258 -18.11 -15.59 -4.87
N GLY A 259 -17.64 -15.04 -6.01
CA GLY A 259 -18.50 -14.58 -7.11
C GLY A 259 -19.07 -13.17 -6.92
N THR A 260 -18.48 -12.34 -6.05
CA THR A 260 -18.95 -10.97 -5.83
C THR A 260 -18.55 -10.01 -6.97
N ASP A 261 -19.21 -8.85 -7.04
CA ASP A 261 -18.92 -7.79 -8.01
C ASP A 261 -17.55 -7.12 -7.78
N THR A 262 -17.07 -6.38 -8.78
CA THR A 262 -15.77 -5.71 -8.75
C THR A 262 -15.67 -4.64 -7.65
N TYR A 263 -16.72 -3.85 -7.46
CA TYR A 263 -16.73 -2.76 -6.50
C TYR A 263 -16.59 -3.29 -5.06
N SER A 264 -17.34 -4.35 -4.74
CA SER A 264 -17.27 -5.03 -3.44
C SER A 264 -15.92 -5.69 -3.20
N ALA A 265 -15.34 -6.36 -4.21
CA ALA A 265 -14.03 -6.98 -4.11
C ALA A 265 -12.92 -5.94 -3.84
N ILE A 266 -12.94 -4.81 -4.55
CA ILE A 266 -11.96 -3.73 -4.37
C ILE A 266 -12.19 -2.98 -3.05
N ALA A 267 -13.44 -2.78 -2.62
CA ALA A 267 -13.74 -2.20 -1.31
C ALA A 267 -13.21 -3.08 -0.15
N ALA A 268 -13.28 -4.41 -0.27
CA ALA A 268 -12.68 -5.33 0.68
C ALA A 268 -11.14 -5.22 0.71
N ALA A 269 -10.50 -5.11 -0.46
CA ALA A 269 -9.07 -4.87 -0.57
C ALA A 269 -8.64 -3.55 0.09
N MET A 270 -9.42 -2.47 -0.13
CA MET A 270 -9.22 -1.17 0.50
C MET A 270 -9.31 -1.27 2.03
N SER A 271 -10.30 -1.99 2.55
CA SER A 271 -10.49 -2.21 3.98
C SER A 271 -9.31 -2.97 4.60
N SER A 272 -8.75 -3.95 3.88
CA SER A 272 -7.52 -4.64 4.28
C SER A 272 -6.31 -3.71 4.29
N LEU A 273 -6.11 -2.92 3.21
CA LEU A 273 -4.97 -2.01 3.11
C LEU A 273 -5.00 -0.90 4.17
N LYS A 274 -6.17 -0.41 4.53
CA LYS A 274 -6.37 0.61 5.55
C LYS A 274 -5.81 0.22 6.93
N GLY A 275 -5.73 -1.07 7.24
CA GLY A 275 -5.26 -1.55 8.52
C GLY A 275 -3.82 -1.09 8.85
N PRO A 276 -3.56 -0.61 10.09
CA PRO A 276 -2.26 -0.03 10.45
C PRO A 276 -1.08 -1.02 10.37
N LYS A 277 -1.37 -2.32 10.40
CA LYS A 277 -0.36 -3.39 10.21
C LYS A 277 -0.02 -3.64 8.75
N HIS A 278 -0.81 -3.08 7.80
CA HIS A 278 -0.61 -3.27 6.37
C HIS A 278 -0.20 -1.96 5.68
N GLY A 279 -1.07 -0.96 5.61
CA GLY A 279 -0.82 0.28 4.88
C GLY A 279 -0.31 1.46 5.71
N GLY A 280 -0.04 1.28 7.00
CA GLY A 280 0.35 2.37 7.91
C GLY A 280 1.86 2.53 8.13
N ALA A 281 2.71 1.76 7.45
CA ALA A 281 4.14 1.71 7.73
C ALA A 281 4.86 3.04 7.43
N ASN A 282 4.59 3.68 6.29
CA ASN A 282 5.20 4.94 5.91
C ASN A 282 4.88 6.10 6.85
N ILE A 283 3.66 6.17 7.37
CA ILE A 283 3.27 7.18 8.38
C ILE A 283 4.09 6.98 9.66
N LYS A 284 4.33 5.73 10.07
CA LYS A 284 5.17 5.42 11.23
C LYS A 284 6.63 5.80 11.00
N VAL A 285 7.16 5.59 9.81
CA VAL A 285 8.50 6.08 9.45
C VAL A 285 8.57 7.59 9.58
N MET A 286 7.61 8.34 9.05
CA MET A 286 7.60 9.80 9.15
C MET A 286 7.52 10.30 10.58
N GLN A 287 6.68 9.69 11.42
CA GLN A 287 6.60 10.01 12.84
C GLN A 287 7.92 9.76 13.56
N MET A 288 8.58 8.64 13.27
CA MET A 288 9.90 8.29 13.79
C MET A 288 10.97 9.29 13.34
N MET A 289 10.99 9.64 12.05
CA MET A 289 11.96 10.60 11.51
C MET A 289 11.77 12.00 12.11
N ASN A 290 10.55 12.43 12.36
CA ASN A 290 10.29 13.69 13.04
C ASN A 290 10.78 13.65 14.49
N ASP A 291 10.52 12.55 15.21
CA ASP A 291 11.01 12.35 16.56
C ASP A 291 12.56 12.38 16.63
N ILE A 292 13.25 11.76 15.66
CA ILE A 292 14.71 11.81 15.54
C ILE A 292 15.19 13.25 15.28
N ARG A 293 14.54 13.98 14.34
CA ARG A 293 14.89 15.38 14.02
C ARG A 293 14.78 16.31 15.23
N GLU A 294 13.81 16.08 16.10
CA GLU A 294 13.55 16.88 17.29
C GLU A 294 14.51 16.58 18.46
N ASN A 295 15.03 15.35 18.54
CA ASN A 295 15.78 14.87 19.71
C ASN A 295 17.26 14.58 19.46
N VAL A 296 17.72 14.56 18.22
CA VAL A 296 19.14 14.47 17.83
C VAL A 296 19.63 15.85 17.43
N HIS A 297 20.72 16.34 18.07
CA HIS A 297 21.22 17.69 17.85
C HIS A 297 22.05 17.79 16.56
N ASP A 298 22.94 16.85 16.34
CA ASP A 298 23.78 16.79 15.14
C ASP A 298 23.46 15.54 14.32
N TRP A 299 22.69 15.73 13.25
CA TRP A 299 22.30 14.65 12.35
C TRP A 299 23.47 14.09 11.52
N SER A 300 24.63 14.75 11.53
CA SER A 300 25.85 14.27 10.90
C SER A 300 26.75 13.46 11.84
N ASP A 301 26.48 13.50 13.15
CA ASP A 301 27.18 12.68 14.15
C ASP A 301 26.59 11.26 14.18
N ARG A 302 27.38 10.31 13.66
CA ARG A 302 27.01 8.91 13.59
C ARG A 302 26.76 8.29 14.98
N ASP A 303 27.54 8.68 15.98
CA ASP A 303 27.46 8.12 17.33
C ASP A 303 26.23 8.65 18.06
N GLU A 304 25.86 9.93 17.87
CA GLU A 304 24.64 10.50 18.42
C GLU A 304 23.40 9.83 17.81
N VAL A 305 23.35 9.70 16.47
CA VAL A 305 22.25 9.00 15.77
C VAL A 305 22.17 7.54 16.22
N LYS A 306 23.29 6.81 16.27
CA LYS A 306 23.35 5.41 16.73
C LYS A 306 22.85 5.26 18.16
N SER A 307 23.25 6.16 19.06
CA SER A 307 22.81 6.17 20.46
C SER A 307 21.30 6.37 20.57
N TYR A 308 20.73 7.30 19.80
CA TYR A 308 19.28 7.55 19.82
C TYR A 308 18.48 6.36 19.28
N LEU A 309 18.89 5.78 18.16
CA LEU A 309 18.29 4.55 17.61
C LEU A 309 18.40 3.38 18.62
N GLY A 310 19.50 3.31 19.38
CA GLY A 310 19.67 2.34 20.44
C GLY A 310 18.62 2.46 21.55
N LYS A 311 18.33 3.68 22.01
CA LYS A 311 17.27 3.97 22.99
C LYS A 311 15.89 3.63 22.42
N MET A 312 15.68 3.85 21.13
CA MET A 312 14.43 3.50 20.44
C MET A 312 14.19 1.98 20.43
N LEU A 313 15.22 1.18 20.12
CA LEU A 313 15.15 -0.28 20.18
C LEU A 313 14.95 -0.82 21.59
N ASP A 314 15.44 -0.12 22.62
CA ASP A 314 15.21 -0.45 24.02
C ASP A 314 13.82 -0.03 24.54
N GLY A 315 13.00 0.60 23.68
CA GLY A 315 11.67 1.06 24.07
C GLY A 315 11.66 2.25 25.04
N GLN A 316 12.73 3.04 25.06
CA GLN A 316 12.89 4.18 25.97
C GLN A 316 12.32 5.49 25.40
N VAL A 317 12.36 5.65 24.08
CA VAL A 317 11.94 6.86 23.36
C VAL A 317 10.92 6.56 22.27
N PHE A 318 10.39 7.59 21.63
CA PHE A 318 9.38 7.55 20.60
C PHE A 318 8.09 6.84 21.09
N ASP A 319 7.61 5.81 20.38
CA ASP A 319 6.38 5.08 20.72
C ASP A 319 6.59 3.89 21.67
N LYS A 320 7.82 3.70 22.17
CA LYS A 320 8.25 2.68 23.15
C LYS A 320 7.99 1.22 22.70
N LYS A 321 7.85 0.98 21.40
CA LYS A 321 7.63 -0.38 20.86
C LYS A 321 8.92 -1.12 20.55
N GLY A 322 10.06 -0.47 20.68
CA GLY A 322 11.36 -1.06 20.41
C GLY A 322 11.58 -1.37 18.92
N LEU A 323 11.08 -0.54 18.01
CA LEU A 323 11.17 -0.75 16.57
C LEU A 323 11.79 0.46 15.89
N ILE A 324 12.63 0.22 14.90
CA ILE A 324 13.02 1.20 13.88
C ILE A 324 12.15 0.94 12.66
N TYR A 325 11.19 1.83 12.42
CA TYR A 325 10.22 1.65 11.34
C TYR A 325 10.87 1.85 9.98
N GLY A 326 10.38 1.14 8.97
CA GLY A 326 10.97 1.12 7.63
C GLY A 326 12.16 0.17 7.49
N MET A 327 12.64 -0.43 8.60
CA MET A 327 13.70 -1.43 8.61
C MET A 327 13.12 -2.84 8.73
N GLY A 328 13.59 -3.74 7.85
CA GLY A 328 13.12 -5.11 7.75
C GLY A 328 11.88 -5.26 6.86
N HIS A 329 11.66 -6.46 6.39
CA HIS A 329 10.55 -6.82 5.52
C HIS A 329 10.10 -8.27 5.80
N ALA A 330 8.80 -8.53 5.63
CA ALA A 330 8.24 -9.88 5.83
C ALA A 330 8.75 -10.93 4.83
N VAL A 331 9.31 -10.49 3.70
CA VAL A 331 9.78 -11.33 2.60
C VAL A 331 11.27 -11.12 2.34
N TYR A 332 11.71 -9.89 2.12
CA TYR A 332 13.11 -9.57 1.83
C TYR A 332 13.95 -9.49 3.10
N SER A 333 15.13 -10.09 3.08
CA SER A 333 16.08 -10.02 4.19
C SER A 333 17.34 -9.21 3.87
N LEU A 334 17.89 -9.30 2.65
CA LEU A 334 19.11 -8.61 2.26
C LEU A 334 18.86 -7.26 1.59
N SER A 335 17.83 -7.17 0.74
CA SER A 335 17.46 -5.91 0.09
C SER A 335 16.03 -5.94 -0.43
N ASP A 336 15.32 -4.82 -0.36
CA ASP A 336 14.07 -4.59 -1.08
C ASP A 336 14.40 -3.97 -2.44
N PRO A 337 14.08 -4.60 -3.58
CA PRO A 337 14.41 -4.07 -4.90
C PRO A 337 13.71 -2.74 -5.19
N ARG A 338 12.57 -2.48 -4.55
CA ARG A 338 11.79 -1.26 -4.73
C ARG A 338 12.48 -0.07 -4.05
N GLU A 339 12.98 -0.28 -2.83
CA GLU A 339 13.73 0.74 -2.09
C GLU A 339 14.98 1.16 -2.88
N ARG A 340 15.79 0.20 -3.35
CA ARG A 340 17.01 0.47 -4.11
C ARG A 340 16.77 1.28 -5.39
N VAL A 341 15.68 0.99 -6.10
CA VAL A 341 15.31 1.78 -7.28
C VAL A 341 14.86 3.17 -6.87
N PHE A 342 14.01 3.26 -5.84
CA PHE A 342 13.40 4.50 -5.42
C PHE A 342 14.42 5.50 -4.89
N ARG A 343 15.42 5.02 -4.14
CA ARG A 343 16.45 5.85 -3.53
C ARG A 343 17.10 6.85 -4.50
N SER A 344 17.44 6.43 -5.72
CA SER A 344 18.07 7.33 -6.70
C SER A 344 17.16 8.49 -7.11
N TYR A 345 15.86 8.26 -7.21
CA TYR A 345 14.87 9.31 -7.49
C TYR A 345 14.67 10.23 -6.29
N VAL A 346 14.74 9.68 -5.06
CA VAL A 346 14.65 10.44 -3.80
C VAL A 346 15.83 11.40 -3.67
N GLU A 347 17.04 10.95 -3.97
CA GLU A 347 18.26 11.78 -3.95
C GLU A 347 18.15 12.97 -4.88
N HIS A 348 17.74 12.77 -6.12
CA HIS A 348 17.53 13.86 -7.10
C HIS A 348 16.43 14.84 -6.65
N LEU A 349 15.33 14.33 -6.10
CA LEU A 349 14.25 15.18 -5.59
C LEU A 349 14.71 15.99 -4.38
N ALA A 350 15.45 15.38 -3.45
CA ALA A 350 15.97 16.04 -2.26
C ALA A 350 16.95 17.18 -2.63
N GLU A 351 17.81 16.96 -3.63
CA GLU A 351 18.69 18.00 -4.17
C GLU A 351 17.86 19.16 -4.74
N ALA A 352 16.90 18.87 -5.63
CA ALA A 352 16.05 19.88 -6.26
C ALA A 352 15.19 20.68 -5.25
N LYS A 353 14.86 20.07 -4.10
CA LYS A 353 14.07 20.69 -3.02
C LYS A 353 14.92 21.30 -1.89
N GLY A 354 16.24 21.22 -1.96
CA GLY A 354 17.14 21.72 -0.92
C GLY A 354 17.06 20.93 0.40
N ARG A 355 16.67 19.63 0.32
CA ARG A 355 16.49 18.74 1.46
C ARG A 355 17.65 17.76 1.65
N GLN A 356 18.86 18.16 1.25
CA GLN A 356 20.05 17.28 1.32
C GLN A 356 20.41 16.87 2.75
N LYS A 357 20.17 17.73 3.76
CA LYS A 357 20.39 17.38 5.16
C LYS A 357 19.51 16.22 5.61
N ASP A 358 18.22 16.26 5.23
CA ASP A 358 17.30 15.17 5.53
C ASP A 358 17.72 13.87 4.82
N MET A 359 18.10 13.97 3.55
CA MET A 359 18.57 12.81 2.78
C MET A 359 19.80 12.16 3.43
N ASN A 360 20.76 12.98 3.91
CA ASN A 360 21.94 12.50 4.61
C ASN A 360 21.56 11.78 5.92
N LEU A 361 20.54 12.27 6.66
CA LEU A 361 20.02 11.58 7.84
C LEU A 361 19.39 10.22 7.49
N TYR A 362 18.61 10.16 6.42
CA TYR A 362 18.07 8.88 5.94
C TYR A 362 19.17 7.89 5.57
N ASN A 363 20.21 8.35 4.85
CA ASN A 363 21.38 7.53 4.50
C ASN A 363 22.11 7.04 5.75
N MET A 364 22.31 7.90 6.75
CA MET A 364 22.93 7.54 8.02
C MET A 364 22.13 6.44 8.76
N ILE A 365 20.82 6.59 8.83
CA ILE A 365 19.95 5.60 9.49
C ILE A 365 19.95 4.29 8.71
N GLU A 366 19.92 4.33 7.39
CA GLU A 366 20.00 3.13 6.52
C GLU A 366 21.28 2.34 6.78
N GLU A 367 22.40 3.03 7.02
CA GLU A 367 23.69 2.40 7.32
C GLU A 367 23.74 1.84 8.75
N VAL A 368 23.30 2.62 9.73
CA VAL A 368 23.48 2.31 11.16
C VAL A 368 22.44 1.32 11.70
N ALA A 369 21.19 1.44 11.26
CA ALA A 369 20.09 0.67 11.85
C ALA A 369 20.21 -0.84 11.65
N PRO A 370 20.64 -1.39 10.49
CA PRO A 370 20.83 -2.82 10.32
C PRO A 370 21.81 -3.43 11.29
N GLU A 371 22.98 -2.77 11.49
CA GLU A 371 24.01 -3.21 12.44
C GLU A 371 23.44 -3.26 13.85
N LEU A 372 22.80 -2.19 14.28
CA LEU A 372 22.24 -2.07 15.62
C LEU A 372 21.10 -3.06 15.91
N ILE A 373 20.24 -3.30 14.92
CA ILE A 373 19.18 -4.31 15.01
C ILE A 373 19.78 -5.72 15.11
N ALA A 374 20.81 -6.02 14.31
CA ALA A 374 21.50 -7.30 14.34
C ALA A 374 22.14 -7.56 15.72
N GLU A 375 22.84 -6.57 16.27
CA GLU A 375 23.45 -6.64 17.60
C GLU A 375 22.40 -6.89 18.70
N LYS A 376 21.34 -6.06 18.76
CA LYS A 376 20.37 -6.09 19.86
C LYS A 376 19.34 -7.21 19.77
N ARG A 377 18.99 -7.68 18.57
CA ARG A 377 17.96 -8.68 18.34
C ARG A 377 18.49 -10.05 17.97
N HIS A 378 19.82 -10.19 17.86
CA HIS A 378 20.48 -11.43 17.41
C HIS A 378 19.92 -11.93 16.04
N ILE A 379 19.61 -11.00 15.14
CA ILE A 379 19.07 -11.29 13.81
C ILE A 379 20.22 -11.30 12.80
N PHE A 380 20.71 -12.49 12.48
CA PHE A 380 21.82 -12.67 11.54
C PHE A 380 21.39 -12.83 10.07
N LYS A 381 20.08 -12.76 9.79
CA LYS A 381 19.53 -12.93 8.42
C LYS A 381 19.69 -11.69 7.52
N GLY A 382 20.23 -10.61 8.06
CA GLY A 382 20.22 -9.30 7.42
C GLY A 382 18.92 -8.54 7.70
N VAL A 383 19.05 -7.22 7.79
CA VAL A 383 17.93 -6.26 7.89
C VAL A 383 18.21 -5.17 6.87
N SER A 384 17.25 -4.89 6.02
CA SER A 384 17.36 -3.82 5.02
C SER A 384 16.18 -2.86 5.09
N PRO A 385 16.33 -1.62 4.63
CA PRO A 385 15.19 -0.74 4.46
C PRO A 385 14.21 -1.32 3.45
N ASN A 386 12.92 -1.05 3.66
CA ASN A 386 11.87 -1.38 2.74
C ASN A 386 11.38 -0.11 2.01
N VAL A 387 10.47 -0.26 1.04
CA VAL A 387 9.99 0.86 0.23
C VAL A 387 9.36 1.98 1.07
N ASP A 388 8.77 1.66 2.22
CA ASP A 388 8.12 2.64 3.11
C ASP A 388 9.12 3.56 3.82
N PHE A 389 10.40 3.16 3.88
CA PHE A 389 11.44 3.99 4.50
C PHE A 389 11.60 5.34 3.80
N TYR A 390 11.56 5.36 2.47
CA TYR A 390 11.70 6.59 1.68
C TYR A 390 10.38 7.19 1.19
N SER A 391 9.29 6.40 1.08
CA SER A 391 8.05 6.84 0.44
C SER A 391 7.42 8.05 1.14
N GLY A 392 7.40 8.05 2.48
CA GLY A 392 6.89 9.19 3.25
C GLY A 392 7.69 10.47 3.05
N PHE A 393 9.02 10.37 2.95
CA PHE A 393 9.90 11.52 2.68
C PHE A 393 9.66 12.11 1.29
N VAL A 394 9.47 11.26 0.29
CA VAL A 394 9.08 11.72 -1.06
C VAL A 394 7.76 12.48 -1.00
N TYR A 395 6.75 11.93 -0.36
CA TYR A 395 5.44 12.56 -0.28
C TYR A 395 5.50 13.90 0.47
N GLU A 396 6.30 13.99 1.53
CA GLU A 396 6.59 15.26 2.22
C GLU A 396 7.22 16.29 1.28
N MET A 397 8.25 15.92 0.50
CA MET A 397 8.92 16.81 -0.46
C MET A 397 8.00 17.24 -1.62
N LEU A 398 7.04 16.41 -1.99
CA LEU A 398 6.02 16.72 -2.97
C LEU A 398 4.87 17.60 -2.39
N GLY A 399 4.89 17.89 -1.10
CA GLY A 399 3.84 18.64 -0.41
C GLY A 399 2.52 17.87 -0.32
N ILE A 400 2.57 16.54 -0.30
CA ILE A 400 1.40 15.69 -0.17
C ILE A 400 1.07 15.54 1.32
N PRO A 401 -0.17 15.82 1.76
CA PRO A 401 -0.56 15.66 3.15
C PRO A 401 -0.55 14.18 3.60
N SER A 402 -0.25 13.96 4.87
CA SER A 402 -0.12 12.61 5.44
C SER A 402 -1.39 11.76 5.34
N GLU A 403 -2.55 12.40 5.31
CA GLU A 403 -3.85 11.77 5.11
C GLU A 403 -3.96 11.05 3.75
N LEU A 404 -3.14 11.44 2.76
CA LEU A 404 -3.09 10.85 1.44
C LEU A 404 -2.00 9.78 1.24
N TYR A 405 -1.17 9.46 2.24
CA TYR A 405 -0.08 8.49 2.09
C TYR A 405 -0.59 7.07 1.81
N THR A 406 -1.51 6.56 2.65
CA THR A 406 -2.15 5.26 2.40
C THR A 406 -3.08 5.28 1.16
N PRO A 407 -3.87 6.34 0.90
CA PRO A 407 -4.57 6.53 -0.38
C PRO A 407 -3.69 6.44 -1.62
N LEU A 408 -2.49 7.03 -1.63
CA LEU A 408 -1.53 6.89 -2.74
C LEU A 408 -1.12 5.44 -2.97
N PHE A 409 -0.91 4.71 -1.89
CA PHE A 409 -0.65 3.27 -1.97
C PHE A 409 -1.82 2.52 -2.63
N ALA A 410 -3.06 2.89 -2.30
CA ALA A 410 -4.25 2.32 -2.93
C ALA A 410 -4.38 2.70 -4.42
N ILE A 411 -4.09 3.97 -4.78
CA ILE A 411 -4.07 4.45 -6.17
C ILE A 411 -3.09 3.63 -7.03
N ALA A 412 -1.96 3.25 -6.47
CA ALA A 412 -1.02 2.37 -7.14
C ALA A 412 -1.54 0.92 -7.19
N ARG A 413 -1.96 0.39 -6.07
CA ARG A 413 -2.27 -1.03 -5.88
C ARG A 413 -3.55 -1.48 -6.59
N ILE A 414 -4.45 -0.56 -6.96
CA ILE A 414 -5.67 -0.90 -7.70
C ILE A 414 -5.36 -1.65 -9.01
N ALA A 415 -4.26 -1.35 -9.70
CA ALA A 415 -3.85 -2.07 -10.89
C ALA A 415 -3.51 -3.54 -10.57
N GLY A 416 -2.75 -3.78 -9.50
CA GLY A 416 -2.44 -5.13 -9.02
C GLY A 416 -3.68 -5.89 -8.55
N TRP A 417 -4.56 -5.27 -7.77
CA TRP A 417 -5.82 -5.90 -7.36
C TRP A 417 -6.70 -6.26 -8.56
N SER A 418 -6.80 -5.37 -9.54
CA SER A 418 -7.55 -5.60 -10.77
C SER A 418 -6.99 -6.79 -11.55
N ALA A 419 -5.67 -6.87 -11.71
CA ALA A 419 -5.02 -7.98 -12.37
C ALA A 419 -5.28 -9.32 -11.65
N HIS A 420 -5.13 -9.35 -10.32
CA HIS A 420 -5.41 -10.55 -9.52
C HIS A 420 -6.90 -10.94 -9.54
N ARG A 421 -7.81 -9.97 -9.59
CA ARG A 421 -9.23 -10.25 -9.78
C ARG A 421 -9.51 -10.92 -11.11
N LEU A 422 -8.97 -10.37 -12.20
CA LEU A 422 -9.13 -10.94 -13.55
C LEU A 422 -8.53 -12.36 -13.62
N GLU A 423 -7.33 -12.56 -13.04
CA GLU A 423 -6.72 -13.89 -12.99
C GLU A 423 -7.58 -14.90 -12.20
N GLU A 424 -8.18 -14.48 -11.07
CA GLU A 424 -9.07 -15.32 -10.27
C GLU A 424 -10.35 -15.71 -11.05
N LEU A 425 -10.94 -14.76 -11.77
CA LEU A 425 -12.14 -15.01 -12.59
C LEU A 425 -11.87 -15.94 -13.77
N VAL A 426 -10.68 -15.82 -14.39
CA VAL A 426 -10.30 -16.65 -15.55
C VAL A 426 -9.85 -18.06 -15.13
N GLY A 427 -9.06 -18.15 -14.06
CA GLY A 427 -8.30 -19.36 -13.74
C GLY A 427 -8.83 -20.19 -12.58
N CYS A 428 -9.68 -19.65 -11.73
CA CYS A 428 -10.09 -20.28 -10.47
C CYS A 428 -11.61 -20.49 -10.43
N ASN A 429 -12.02 -21.76 -10.39
CA ASN A 429 -13.43 -22.14 -10.35
C ASN A 429 -13.90 -22.62 -8.96
N LYS A 430 -13.13 -22.32 -7.90
CA LYS A 430 -13.44 -22.80 -6.55
C LYS A 430 -13.31 -21.66 -5.54
N ILE A 431 -14.30 -21.60 -4.63
CA ILE A 431 -14.24 -20.67 -3.50
C ILE A 431 -13.01 -21.00 -2.61
N ILE A 432 -12.24 -19.97 -2.26
CA ILE A 432 -11.12 -20.08 -1.33
C ILE A 432 -11.68 -20.26 0.07
N ARG A 433 -11.54 -21.47 0.62
CA ARG A 433 -12.11 -21.87 1.92
C ARG A 433 -11.11 -22.71 2.68
N PRO A 434 -10.28 -22.14 3.55
CA PRO A 434 -9.38 -22.90 4.41
C PRO A 434 -10.16 -23.71 5.47
N ALA A 435 -9.56 -24.80 5.95
CA ALA A 435 -10.11 -25.56 7.07
C ALA A 435 -9.73 -24.88 8.40
N TYR A 436 -10.64 -24.99 9.39
CA TYR A 436 -10.44 -24.55 10.77
C TYR A 436 -10.70 -25.73 11.72
N LYS A 437 -9.82 -25.87 12.74
CA LYS A 437 -10.02 -26.83 13.83
C LYS A 437 -10.78 -26.14 14.96
N SER A 438 -11.91 -26.71 15.36
CA SER A 438 -12.61 -26.27 16.56
C SER A 438 -11.84 -26.73 17.81
N VAL A 439 -11.69 -25.81 18.76
CA VAL A 439 -11.12 -26.04 20.09
C VAL A 439 -12.11 -25.71 21.21
N MET A 440 -13.40 -25.59 20.88
CA MET A 440 -14.47 -25.40 21.87
C MET A 440 -14.71 -26.72 22.63
N GLU A 441 -15.06 -26.58 23.88
CA GLU A 441 -15.62 -27.71 24.66
C GLU A 441 -17.08 -27.97 24.24
N GLU A 442 -17.43 -29.26 24.07
CA GLU A 442 -18.82 -29.65 23.84
C GLU A 442 -19.52 -29.65 25.20
N LEU A 443 -20.52 -28.79 25.35
CA LEU A 443 -21.37 -28.75 26.54
C LEU A 443 -22.60 -29.59 26.24
N GLU A 444 -22.82 -30.65 27.07
CA GLU A 444 -24.04 -31.47 27.04
C GLU A 444 -25.28 -30.70 27.56
#